data_9f39ede56f7aa4916d4f28745e7afa14
#
_entry.id   9f39ede56f7aa4916d4f28745e7afa14
#
_cell.length_a   1.000
_cell.length_b   1.000
_cell.length_c   1.000
_cell.angle_alpha   90.00
_cell.angle_beta   90.00
_cell.angle_gamma   90.00
#
_symmetry.space_group_name_H-M   'P 1'
#
loop_
_entity.id
_entity.type
_entity.pdbx_description
1 polymer ?
#
loop_
_entity_poly.entity_id
_entity_poly.type
_entity_poly.pdbx_seq_one_letter_code
_entity_poly.pdbx_strand_id
1 'polypeptide(L)'
;MIASRAELPQMILTRLTEELDNLSKNGSNGVLILYNHTVVWNLYFNGGKLVYATGGMHPVRRWNRALKQHCPNWQWNVESSVLSDDNQSWECHLLAQGISQRKLSAIQTKLVIRSIVQECFFEISNYRDLKNNWTPTQKDIFHLPQLIALSSWEILSVFTKATNTQQKWQAAGLDHLSPSLAPVLTSTVDSQIIPVSDKKYFNSDFTLWDIALEQEKSVVEVALYLIPWVDKGILELQKIPDLPLPTIKKIVAATPPSLENKSITSVQKSAQESAQKSIQESIDKSTQKQPLIACIDDSPVLAYALRKILIPAGYQMLSIPEPMRGFSQLIEHKPDLILLDLLLPNADGYSICKFLRDTPTFRNTPIIFLTERNNPIDRAHAMLVGATEFLGKPPQPEELLQMLHKYLGQ
;
A
#
# COMPACT_ATOMS: atom_id res chain seq x y z
N MET A 1 11.72 -41.41 -7.71
CA MET A 1 12.33 -40.47 -6.77
C MET A 1 11.20 -39.58 -6.25
N ILE A 2 10.82 -39.75 -5.00
CA ILE A 2 9.77 -38.96 -4.35
C ILE A 2 10.45 -37.66 -3.91
N ALA A 3 10.10 -36.54 -4.54
CA ALA A 3 10.61 -35.21 -4.16
C ALA A 3 10.41 -34.99 -2.64
N SER A 4 11.40 -34.42 -1.99
CA SER A 4 11.34 -34.20 -0.54
C SER A 4 10.19 -33.27 -0.19
N ARG A 5 9.61 -33.44 1.00
CA ARG A 5 8.42 -32.69 1.47
C ARG A 5 8.60 -31.17 1.45
N ALA A 6 9.85 -30.68 1.33
CA ALA A 6 10.23 -29.26 1.25
C ALA A 6 10.34 -28.72 -0.19
N GLU A 7 10.48 -29.59 -1.22
CA GLU A 7 10.67 -29.16 -2.60
C GLU A 7 9.37 -28.85 -3.35
N LEU A 8 8.27 -29.47 -2.96
CA LEU A 8 6.95 -29.32 -3.60
C LEU A 8 6.32 -27.90 -3.48
N PRO A 9 6.39 -27.20 -2.34
CA PRO A 9 5.89 -25.82 -2.24
C PRO A 9 6.66 -24.84 -3.12
N GLN A 10 7.98 -25.02 -3.21
CA GLN A 10 8.87 -24.20 -4.02
C GLN A 10 8.54 -24.29 -5.52
N MET A 11 8.13 -25.47 -5.97
CA MET A 11 7.77 -25.72 -7.38
C MET A 11 6.48 -25.04 -7.81
N ILE A 12 5.45 -24.96 -6.95
CA ILE A 12 4.19 -24.26 -7.26
C ILE A 12 4.40 -22.74 -7.27
N LEU A 13 5.16 -22.24 -6.31
CA LEU A 13 5.50 -20.81 -6.23
C LEU A 13 6.31 -20.38 -7.45
N THR A 14 7.24 -21.21 -7.94
CA THR A 14 8.01 -20.94 -9.15
C THR A 14 7.09 -20.88 -10.38
N ARG A 15 6.17 -21.84 -10.53
CA ARG A 15 5.19 -21.84 -11.65
C ARG A 15 4.29 -20.61 -11.61
N LEU A 16 3.79 -20.21 -10.44
CA LEU A 16 2.97 -19.02 -10.32
C LEU A 16 3.76 -17.76 -10.67
N THR A 17 5.02 -17.66 -10.23
CA THR A 17 5.90 -16.54 -10.58
C THR A 17 6.14 -16.44 -12.08
N GLU A 18 6.40 -17.58 -12.74
CA GLU A 18 6.57 -17.65 -14.20
C GLU A 18 5.30 -17.23 -14.94
N GLU A 19 4.13 -17.65 -14.46
CA GLU A 19 2.85 -17.27 -15.06
C GLU A 19 2.55 -15.79 -14.91
N LEU A 20 2.75 -15.22 -13.72
CA LEU A 20 2.61 -13.79 -13.46
C LEU A 20 3.56 -12.95 -14.32
N ASP A 21 4.81 -13.40 -14.51
CA ASP A 21 5.79 -12.75 -15.37
C ASP A 21 5.39 -12.81 -16.83
N ASN A 22 4.91 -13.96 -17.31
CA ASN A 22 4.41 -14.15 -18.70
C ASN A 22 3.20 -13.24 -18.98
N LEU A 23 2.21 -13.20 -18.09
CA LEU A 23 1.04 -12.33 -18.23
C LEU A 23 1.45 -10.86 -18.28
N SER A 24 2.45 -10.50 -17.49
CA SER A 24 2.97 -9.14 -17.43
C SER A 24 3.73 -8.76 -18.71
N LYS A 25 4.63 -9.60 -19.20
CA LYS A 25 5.42 -9.36 -20.41
C LYS A 25 4.56 -9.29 -21.67
N ASN A 26 3.50 -10.10 -21.72
CA ASN A 26 2.58 -10.13 -22.87
C ASN A 26 1.54 -8.99 -22.84
N GLY A 27 1.55 -8.11 -21.84
CA GLY A 27 0.57 -7.04 -21.73
C GLY A 27 -0.87 -7.56 -21.62
N SER A 28 -1.07 -8.72 -20.96
CA SER A 28 -2.33 -9.46 -20.93
C SER A 28 -3.44 -8.73 -20.19
N ASN A 29 -4.68 -8.84 -20.71
CA ASN A 29 -5.91 -8.37 -20.07
C ASN A 29 -6.78 -9.55 -19.72
N GLY A 30 -7.21 -9.67 -18.47
CA GLY A 30 -8.07 -10.77 -18.03
C GLY A 30 -7.97 -11.08 -16.55
N VAL A 31 -8.44 -12.28 -16.21
CA VAL A 31 -8.47 -12.78 -14.84
C VAL A 31 -7.74 -14.11 -14.74
N LEU A 32 -6.73 -14.17 -13.90
CA LEU A 32 -6.11 -15.43 -13.51
C LEU A 32 -6.85 -15.95 -12.27
N ILE A 33 -7.54 -17.06 -12.43
CA ILE A 33 -8.30 -17.72 -11.39
C ILE A 33 -7.44 -18.83 -10.80
N LEU A 34 -7.12 -18.74 -9.53
CA LEU A 34 -6.43 -19.77 -8.76
C LEU A 34 -7.45 -20.44 -7.85
N TYR A 35 -7.55 -21.76 -7.88
CA TYR A 35 -8.60 -22.45 -7.13
C TYR A 35 -8.22 -23.87 -6.74
N ASN A 36 -8.88 -24.36 -5.69
CA ASN A 36 -9.00 -25.78 -5.38
C ASN A 36 -10.46 -26.09 -4.97
N HIS A 37 -10.70 -27.22 -4.30
CA HIS A 37 -12.05 -27.62 -3.89
C HIS A 37 -12.69 -26.74 -2.82
N THR A 38 -11.92 -25.90 -2.14
CA THR A 38 -12.36 -25.14 -0.95
C THR A 38 -12.26 -23.63 -1.08
N VAL A 39 -11.36 -23.15 -1.93
CA VAL A 39 -11.05 -21.71 -2.04
C VAL A 39 -10.77 -21.30 -3.47
N VAL A 40 -11.07 -20.04 -3.78
CA VAL A 40 -10.84 -19.42 -5.08
C VAL A 40 -10.23 -18.04 -4.87
N TRP A 41 -9.23 -17.69 -5.68
CA TRP A 41 -8.69 -16.33 -5.80
C TRP A 41 -8.77 -15.88 -7.24
N ASN A 42 -9.13 -14.61 -7.44
CA ASN A 42 -9.16 -13.96 -8.73
C ASN A 42 -8.10 -12.85 -8.73
N LEU A 43 -7.16 -12.93 -9.67
CA LEU A 43 -6.13 -11.93 -9.90
C LEU A 43 -6.44 -11.23 -11.22
N TYR A 44 -6.72 -9.96 -11.17
CA TYR A 44 -7.21 -9.16 -12.29
C TYR A 44 -6.06 -8.39 -12.95
N PHE A 45 -5.90 -8.56 -14.26
CA PHE A 45 -4.84 -7.94 -15.06
C PHE A 45 -5.39 -6.98 -16.09
N ASN A 46 -4.71 -5.84 -16.26
CA ASN A 46 -4.94 -4.86 -17.32
C ASN A 46 -3.60 -4.36 -17.86
N GLY A 47 -3.34 -4.56 -19.17
CA GLY A 47 -2.07 -4.19 -19.79
C GLY A 47 -0.86 -4.89 -19.15
N GLY A 48 -1.00 -6.14 -18.71
CA GLY A 48 0.04 -6.90 -18.03
C GLY A 48 0.32 -6.48 -16.58
N LYS A 49 -0.43 -5.53 -16.03
CA LYS A 49 -0.31 -5.07 -14.65
C LYS A 49 -1.40 -5.69 -13.79
N LEU A 50 -1.09 -6.06 -12.57
CA LEU A 50 -2.07 -6.57 -11.61
C LEU A 50 -2.86 -5.39 -11.02
N VAL A 51 -4.15 -5.34 -11.36
CA VAL A 51 -5.06 -4.27 -10.92
C VAL A 51 -5.57 -4.53 -9.52
N TYR A 52 -5.90 -5.80 -9.22
CA TYR A 52 -6.47 -6.22 -7.94
C TYR A 52 -6.38 -7.73 -7.74
N ALA A 53 -6.50 -8.17 -6.48
CA ALA A 53 -6.68 -9.58 -6.14
C ALA A 53 -7.79 -9.72 -5.10
N THR A 54 -8.67 -10.71 -5.27
CA THR A 54 -9.76 -11.01 -4.32
C THR A 54 -9.91 -12.50 -4.12
N GLY A 55 -10.78 -12.91 -3.20
CA GLY A 55 -11.01 -14.32 -2.87
C GLY A 55 -10.27 -14.78 -1.62
N GLY A 56 -10.16 -16.07 -1.41
CA GLY A 56 -9.59 -16.65 -0.20
C GLY A 56 -10.45 -16.47 1.04
N MET A 57 -9.81 -16.45 2.20
CA MET A 57 -10.50 -16.26 3.48
C MET A 57 -10.71 -14.77 3.79
N HIS A 58 -11.89 -14.44 4.30
CA HIS A 58 -12.24 -13.15 4.89
C HIS A 58 -11.93 -11.91 4.02
N PRO A 59 -12.42 -11.80 2.77
CA PRO A 59 -12.16 -10.66 1.91
C PRO A 59 -12.61 -9.32 2.51
N VAL A 60 -13.73 -9.27 3.26
CA VAL A 60 -14.20 -8.01 3.88
C VAL A 60 -13.31 -7.59 5.04
N ARG A 61 -12.82 -8.54 5.87
CA ARG A 61 -11.85 -8.25 6.93
C ARG A 61 -10.54 -7.75 6.34
N ARG A 62 -10.04 -8.40 5.28
CA ARG A 62 -8.82 -7.99 4.56
C ARG A 62 -8.95 -6.58 4.01
N TRP A 63 -10.08 -6.27 3.39
CA TRP A 63 -10.40 -4.93 2.92
C TRP A 63 -10.37 -3.91 4.06
N ASN A 64 -11.06 -4.18 5.17
CA ASN A 64 -11.09 -3.29 6.33
C ASN A 64 -9.70 -3.06 6.92
N ARG A 65 -8.85 -4.09 7.02
CA ARG A 65 -7.46 -3.96 7.48
C ARG A 65 -6.67 -3.01 6.58
N ALA A 66 -6.74 -3.23 5.27
CA ALA A 66 -6.03 -2.39 4.30
C ALA A 66 -6.50 -0.93 4.35
N LEU A 67 -7.80 -0.69 4.48
CA LEU A 67 -8.34 0.66 4.64
C LEU A 67 -7.93 1.29 5.97
N LYS A 68 -8.02 0.58 7.08
CA LYS A 68 -7.62 1.08 8.39
C LYS A 68 -6.16 1.50 8.39
N GLN A 69 -5.30 0.75 7.72
CA GLN A 69 -3.87 1.03 7.61
C GLN A 69 -3.57 2.25 6.73
N HIS A 70 -4.25 2.40 5.58
CA HIS A 70 -3.88 3.37 4.56
C HIS A 70 -4.86 4.52 4.37
N CYS A 71 -6.11 4.34 4.79
CA CYS A 71 -7.22 5.28 4.58
C CYS A 71 -8.15 5.36 5.80
N PRO A 72 -7.63 5.59 7.03
CA PRO A 72 -8.42 5.45 8.28
C PRO A 72 -9.64 6.36 8.35
N ASN A 73 -9.64 7.46 7.60
CA ASN A 73 -10.72 8.44 7.60
C ASN A 73 -11.79 8.16 6.54
N TRP A 74 -11.63 7.12 5.71
CA TRP A 74 -12.60 6.80 4.67
C TRP A 74 -13.65 5.83 5.16
N GLN A 75 -14.90 6.31 5.26
CA GLN A 75 -16.08 5.48 5.50
C GLN A 75 -16.64 5.01 4.15
N TRP A 76 -16.93 3.73 4.03
CA TRP A 76 -17.35 3.08 2.81
C TRP A 76 -18.59 2.21 3.02
N ASN A 77 -19.37 2.03 1.95
CA ASN A 77 -20.47 1.10 1.87
C ASN A 77 -20.72 0.73 0.41
N VAL A 78 -21.37 -0.41 0.17
CA VAL A 78 -21.64 -0.94 -1.16
C VAL A 78 -23.10 -0.76 -1.50
N GLU A 79 -23.40 -0.20 -2.68
CA GLU A 79 -24.76 -0.19 -3.21
C GLU A 79 -25.18 -1.62 -3.60
N SER A 80 -26.40 -2.03 -3.27
CA SER A 80 -26.91 -3.39 -3.56
C SER A 80 -26.88 -3.72 -5.06
N SER A 81 -26.95 -2.72 -5.93
CA SER A 81 -26.84 -2.85 -7.39
C SER A 81 -25.45 -3.34 -7.85
N VAL A 82 -24.41 -3.03 -7.10
CA VAL A 82 -23.02 -3.44 -7.42
C VAL A 82 -22.79 -4.93 -7.15
N LEU A 83 -23.51 -5.49 -6.18
CA LEU A 83 -23.40 -6.89 -5.81
C LEU A 83 -24.06 -7.85 -6.81
N SER A 84 -24.89 -7.33 -7.72
CA SER A 84 -25.59 -8.11 -8.75
C SER A 84 -24.82 -8.18 -10.08
N ASP A 85 -23.65 -7.53 -10.19
CA ASP A 85 -22.80 -7.60 -11.37
C ASP A 85 -21.70 -8.67 -11.17
N ASP A 86 -21.94 -9.85 -11.72
CA ASP A 86 -21.03 -11.00 -11.61
C ASP A 86 -19.64 -10.76 -12.26
N ASN A 87 -19.48 -9.67 -13.02
CA ASN A 87 -18.25 -9.37 -13.75
C ASN A 87 -17.29 -8.41 -13.04
N GLN A 88 -17.71 -7.76 -11.96
CA GLN A 88 -16.87 -6.81 -11.24
C GLN A 88 -16.75 -7.15 -9.75
N SER A 89 -15.50 -7.08 -9.24
CA SER A 89 -15.26 -7.08 -7.80
C SER A 89 -15.83 -5.81 -7.18
N TRP A 90 -16.64 -5.93 -6.13
CA TRP A 90 -17.18 -4.79 -5.38
C TRP A 90 -16.08 -3.88 -4.84
N GLU A 91 -14.92 -4.43 -4.52
CA GLU A 91 -13.75 -3.70 -4.04
C GLU A 91 -13.19 -2.76 -5.12
N CYS A 92 -13.08 -3.26 -6.37
CA CYS A 92 -12.64 -2.44 -7.50
C CYS A 92 -13.60 -1.28 -7.76
N HIS A 93 -14.91 -1.54 -7.66
CA HIS A 93 -15.92 -0.50 -7.78
C HIS A 93 -15.75 0.59 -6.72
N LEU A 94 -15.56 0.19 -5.46
CA LEU A 94 -15.34 1.14 -4.36
C LEU A 94 -14.05 1.94 -4.52
N LEU A 95 -12.97 1.33 -4.99
CA LEU A 95 -11.73 2.04 -5.28
C LEU A 95 -11.93 3.09 -6.37
N ALA A 96 -12.60 2.72 -7.47
CA ALA A 96 -12.93 3.65 -8.55
C ALA A 96 -13.80 4.82 -8.05
N GLN A 97 -14.81 4.52 -7.24
CA GLN A 97 -15.68 5.53 -6.62
C GLN A 97 -14.89 6.44 -5.68
N GLY A 98 -14.04 5.89 -4.82
CA GLY A 98 -13.20 6.66 -3.91
C GLY A 98 -12.26 7.64 -4.61
N ILE A 99 -11.67 7.20 -5.74
CA ILE A 99 -10.81 8.05 -6.58
C ILE A 99 -11.66 9.15 -7.26
N SER A 100 -12.77 8.78 -7.91
CA SER A 100 -13.62 9.73 -8.64
C SER A 100 -14.19 10.81 -7.73
N GLN A 101 -14.53 10.46 -6.50
CA GLN A 101 -15.01 11.38 -5.46
C GLN A 101 -13.88 12.13 -4.73
N ARG A 102 -12.61 11.95 -5.13
CA ARG A 102 -11.43 12.54 -4.48
C ARG A 102 -11.29 12.19 -2.97
N LYS A 103 -11.90 11.10 -2.54
CA LYS A 103 -11.78 10.57 -1.17
C LYS A 103 -10.54 9.73 -1.00
N LEU A 104 -10.04 9.14 -2.09
CA LEU A 104 -8.81 8.37 -2.16
C LEU A 104 -7.84 9.00 -3.14
N SER A 105 -6.61 9.16 -2.72
CA SER A 105 -5.50 9.45 -3.64
C SER A 105 -5.09 8.17 -4.39
N ALA A 106 -4.45 8.32 -5.54
CA ALA A 106 -3.90 7.19 -6.29
C ALA A 106 -2.91 6.36 -5.46
N ILE A 107 -2.15 7.03 -4.57
CA ILE A 107 -1.21 6.37 -3.66
C ILE A 107 -1.93 5.51 -2.65
N GLN A 108 -2.86 6.09 -1.91
CA GLN A 108 -3.64 5.34 -0.92
C GLN A 108 -4.28 4.12 -1.55
N THR A 109 -4.87 4.29 -2.75
CA THR A 109 -5.47 3.19 -3.51
C THR A 109 -4.44 2.11 -3.84
N LYS A 110 -3.28 2.50 -4.34
CA LYS A 110 -2.20 1.55 -4.67
C LYS A 110 -1.70 0.78 -3.46
N LEU A 111 -1.65 1.43 -2.30
CA LEU A 111 -1.26 0.78 -1.05
C LEU A 111 -2.30 -0.20 -0.53
N VAL A 112 -3.57 0.17 -0.59
CA VAL A 112 -4.68 -0.73 -0.28
C VAL A 112 -4.57 -1.98 -1.15
N ILE A 113 -4.42 -1.82 -2.47
CA ILE A 113 -4.23 -2.93 -3.41
C ILE A 113 -3.01 -3.77 -3.01
N ARG A 114 -1.88 -3.14 -2.72
CA ARG A 114 -0.63 -3.83 -2.37
C ARG A 114 -0.77 -4.67 -1.10
N SER A 115 -1.40 -4.15 -0.05
CA SER A 115 -1.64 -4.88 1.20
C SER A 115 -2.58 -6.07 0.99
N ILE A 116 -3.65 -5.89 0.23
CA ILE A 116 -4.60 -6.96 -0.10
C ILE A 116 -3.93 -8.06 -0.91
N VAL A 117 -3.19 -7.70 -1.97
CA VAL A 117 -2.45 -8.65 -2.80
C VAL A 117 -1.41 -9.41 -1.97
N GLN A 118 -0.74 -8.75 -1.03
CA GLN A 118 0.24 -9.40 -0.14
C GLN A 118 -0.40 -10.48 0.73
N GLU A 119 -1.56 -10.20 1.34
CA GLU A 119 -2.29 -11.21 2.13
C GLU A 119 -2.81 -12.35 1.23
N CYS A 120 -3.32 -12.05 0.02
CA CYS A 120 -3.71 -13.08 -0.95
C CYS A 120 -2.54 -14.00 -1.31
N PHE A 121 -1.36 -13.46 -1.60
CA PHE A 121 -0.18 -14.25 -1.93
C PHE A 121 0.32 -15.08 -0.74
N PHE A 122 0.22 -14.55 0.48
CA PHE A 122 0.51 -15.33 1.68
C PHE A 122 -0.44 -16.52 1.80
N GLU A 123 -1.74 -16.32 1.64
CA GLU A 123 -2.73 -17.41 1.67
C GLU A 123 -2.49 -18.43 0.55
N ILE A 124 -2.31 -17.98 -0.69
CA ILE A 124 -2.03 -18.83 -1.87
C ILE A 124 -0.82 -19.73 -1.61
N SER A 125 0.24 -19.19 -0.98
CA SER A 125 1.46 -19.93 -0.71
C SER A 125 1.31 -21.10 0.27
N ASN A 126 0.19 -21.19 1.00
CA ASN A 126 -0.13 -22.30 1.90
C ASN A 126 -0.72 -23.53 1.18
N TYR A 127 -1.16 -23.38 -0.06
CA TYR A 127 -1.83 -24.44 -0.80
C TYR A 127 -0.88 -25.12 -1.78
N ARG A 128 -0.95 -26.45 -1.84
CA ARG A 128 -0.08 -27.28 -2.69
C ARG A 128 -0.78 -27.83 -3.94
N ASP A 129 -2.11 -27.76 -3.99
CA ASP A 129 -2.97 -28.38 -4.98
C ASP A 129 -3.77 -27.37 -5.81
N LEU A 130 -3.27 -26.15 -5.92
CA LEU A 130 -3.96 -25.11 -6.69
C LEU A 130 -3.90 -25.40 -8.19
N LYS A 131 -5.06 -25.28 -8.80
CA LYS A 131 -5.24 -25.20 -10.26
C LYS A 131 -5.34 -23.76 -10.66
N ASN A 132 -4.96 -23.46 -11.89
CA ASN A 132 -5.11 -22.15 -12.50
C ASN A 132 -5.98 -22.20 -13.74
N ASN A 133 -6.67 -21.12 -14.01
CA ASN A 133 -7.40 -20.89 -15.25
C ASN A 133 -7.25 -19.42 -15.64
N TRP A 134 -6.85 -19.18 -16.89
CA TRP A 134 -6.77 -17.82 -17.42
C TRP A 134 -8.02 -17.51 -18.25
N THR A 135 -8.70 -16.44 -17.93
CA THR A 135 -9.88 -15.94 -18.67
C THR A 135 -9.54 -14.58 -19.26
N PRO A 136 -9.22 -14.51 -20.58
CA PRO A 136 -8.90 -13.24 -21.23
C PRO A 136 -10.15 -12.36 -21.34
N THR A 137 -9.96 -11.04 -21.25
CA THR A 137 -11.02 -10.05 -21.46
C THR A 137 -10.58 -9.02 -22.49
N GLN A 138 -11.53 -8.56 -23.32
CA GLN A 138 -11.27 -7.51 -24.33
C GLN A 138 -11.59 -6.10 -23.82
N LYS A 139 -12.24 -5.96 -22.66
CA LYS A 139 -12.69 -4.67 -22.09
C LYS A 139 -11.87 -4.32 -20.86
N ASP A 140 -11.61 -3.03 -20.70
CA ASP A 140 -11.17 -2.49 -19.43
C ASP A 140 -12.33 -2.58 -18.43
N ILE A 141 -12.33 -3.66 -17.64
CA ILE A 141 -13.44 -4.02 -16.75
C ILE A 141 -13.44 -3.12 -15.51
N PHE A 142 -12.32 -2.45 -15.18
CA PHE A 142 -12.13 -1.91 -13.85
C PHE A 142 -12.28 -0.40 -13.74
N HIS A 143 -12.24 0.35 -14.84
CA HIS A 143 -12.26 1.81 -14.86
C HIS A 143 -11.26 2.45 -13.86
N LEU A 144 -10.24 1.70 -13.47
CA LEU A 144 -9.20 2.12 -12.54
C LEU A 144 -8.00 2.68 -13.33
N PRO A 145 -7.42 3.81 -12.91
CA PRO A 145 -6.24 4.36 -13.56
C PRO A 145 -5.10 3.34 -13.60
N GLN A 146 -4.44 3.15 -14.74
CA GLN A 146 -3.30 2.22 -14.87
C GLN A 146 -2.15 2.55 -13.90
N LEU A 147 -2.10 3.76 -13.38
CA LEU A 147 -1.11 4.24 -12.42
C LEU A 147 -1.16 3.48 -11.09
N ILE A 148 -2.37 3.03 -10.67
CA ILE A 148 -2.54 2.33 -9.39
C ILE A 148 -2.28 0.82 -9.50
N ALA A 149 -2.29 0.26 -10.69
CA ALA A 149 -2.00 -1.16 -10.92
C ALA A 149 -0.53 -1.48 -10.60
N LEU A 150 -0.28 -2.69 -10.10
CA LEU A 150 1.05 -3.17 -9.78
C LEU A 150 1.76 -3.64 -11.04
N SER A 151 2.93 -3.08 -11.32
CA SER A 151 3.83 -3.53 -12.39
C SER A 151 4.44 -4.90 -12.06
N SER A 152 5.06 -5.58 -13.04
CA SER A 152 5.75 -6.87 -12.84
C SER A 152 6.68 -6.85 -11.63
N TRP A 153 7.47 -5.80 -11.51
CA TRP A 153 8.40 -5.63 -10.39
C TRP A 153 7.67 -5.52 -9.05
N GLU A 154 6.59 -4.74 -9.00
CA GLU A 154 5.81 -4.58 -7.78
C GLU A 154 5.09 -5.87 -7.39
N ILE A 155 4.59 -6.63 -8.38
CA ILE A 155 4.03 -7.97 -8.17
C ILE A 155 5.08 -8.87 -7.53
N LEU A 156 6.30 -8.92 -8.11
CA LEU A 156 7.39 -9.73 -7.59
C LEU A 156 7.81 -9.32 -6.19
N SER A 157 7.91 -8.01 -5.92
CA SER A 157 8.22 -7.47 -4.59
C SER A 157 7.19 -7.88 -3.55
N VAL A 158 5.89 -7.73 -3.85
CA VAL A 158 4.80 -8.12 -2.95
C VAL A 158 4.77 -9.64 -2.74
N PHE A 159 5.00 -10.40 -3.79
CA PHE A 159 5.08 -11.86 -3.74
C PHE A 159 6.24 -12.33 -2.86
N THR A 160 7.43 -11.78 -3.05
CA THR A 160 8.61 -12.08 -2.24
C THR A 160 8.36 -11.77 -0.75
N LYS A 161 7.73 -10.63 -0.46
CA LYS A 161 7.39 -10.26 0.91
C LYS A 161 6.38 -11.23 1.54
N ALA A 162 5.37 -11.66 0.80
CA ALA A 162 4.38 -12.64 1.23
C ALA A 162 5.03 -14.00 1.50
N THR A 163 5.87 -14.49 0.60
CA THR A 163 6.59 -15.76 0.74
C THR A 163 7.61 -15.76 1.88
N ASN A 164 8.32 -14.65 2.09
CA ASN A 164 9.21 -14.49 3.24
C ASN A 164 8.43 -14.55 4.57
N THR A 165 7.25 -13.95 4.63
CA THR A 165 6.38 -14.04 5.81
C THR A 165 5.91 -15.47 6.02
N GLN A 166 5.56 -16.17 4.94
CA GLN A 166 5.17 -17.58 4.98
C GLN A 166 6.32 -18.50 5.43
N GLN A 167 7.53 -18.27 4.96
CA GLN A 167 8.71 -19.03 5.41
C GLN A 167 8.96 -18.82 6.91
N LYS A 168 8.83 -17.60 7.43
CA LYS A 168 8.91 -17.32 8.86
C LYS A 168 7.80 -18.03 9.64
N TRP A 169 6.58 -18.07 9.09
CA TRP A 169 5.44 -18.77 9.66
C TRP A 169 5.72 -20.26 9.78
N GLN A 170 6.22 -20.90 8.73
CA GLN A 170 6.61 -22.32 8.72
C GLN A 170 7.79 -22.59 9.64
N ALA A 171 8.83 -21.75 9.62
CA ALA A 171 10.00 -21.90 10.50
C ALA A 171 9.63 -21.79 11.99
N ALA A 172 8.55 -21.10 12.32
CA ALA A 172 7.99 -21.01 13.65
C ALA A 172 7.08 -22.21 14.03
N GLY A 173 6.93 -23.23 13.14
CA GLY A 173 6.09 -24.40 13.36
C GLY A 173 4.60 -24.15 13.26
N LEU A 174 4.19 -23.02 12.64
CA LEU A 174 2.81 -22.56 12.56
C LEU A 174 2.08 -23.01 11.29
N ASP A 175 2.66 -23.90 10.48
CA ASP A 175 2.13 -24.38 9.19
C ASP A 175 0.77 -25.08 9.29
N HIS A 176 0.41 -25.59 10.47
CA HIS A 176 -0.89 -26.18 10.78
C HIS A 176 -1.97 -25.14 11.12
N LEU A 177 -1.62 -23.88 11.30
CA LEU A 177 -2.51 -22.79 11.68
C LEU A 177 -2.73 -21.82 10.51
N SER A 178 -3.88 -21.15 10.53
CA SER A 178 -4.18 -20.04 9.63
C SER A 178 -4.21 -18.72 10.39
N PRO A 179 -3.60 -17.64 9.88
CA PRO A 179 -3.74 -16.32 10.49
C PRO A 179 -5.17 -15.76 10.47
N SER A 180 -6.07 -16.40 9.72
CA SER A 180 -7.51 -16.08 9.70
C SER A 180 -8.29 -16.68 10.88
N LEU A 181 -7.64 -17.45 11.76
CA LEU A 181 -8.25 -17.91 13.00
C LEU A 181 -8.33 -16.80 14.04
N ALA A 182 -9.34 -16.87 14.90
CA ALA A 182 -9.55 -15.96 16.01
C ALA A 182 -9.22 -16.66 17.35
N PRO A 183 -8.46 -16.04 18.24
CA PRO A 183 -8.26 -16.55 19.58
C PRO A 183 -9.51 -16.29 20.45
N VAL A 184 -9.96 -17.34 21.13
CA VAL A 184 -11.16 -17.33 21.98
C VAL A 184 -10.79 -17.88 23.36
N LEU A 185 -11.28 -17.24 24.41
CA LEU A 185 -11.12 -17.75 25.78
C LEU A 185 -11.91 -19.05 25.98
N THR A 186 -11.24 -20.05 26.54
CA THR A 186 -11.94 -21.27 26.98
C THR A 186 -12.72 -20.99 28.25
N SER A 187 -13.90 -21.61 28.38
CA SER A 187 -14.85 -21.39 29.50
C SER A 187 -14.34 -21.80 30.88
N THR A 188 -13.18 -22.44 30.97
CA THR A 188 -12.63 -23.06 32.20
C THR A 188 -11.61 -22.23 32.93
N VAL A 189 -11.26 -21.02 32.41
CA VAL A 189 -10.11 -20.26 32.90
C VAL A 189 -10.55 -19.01 33.66
N ASP A 190 -9.93 -18.80 34.85
CA ASP A 190 -10.02 -17.53 35.56
C ASP A 190 -9.37 -16.42 34.69
N SER A 191 -10.21 -15.47 34.25
CA SER A 191 -9.81 -14.39 33.36
C SER A 191 -8.74 -13.44 33.93
N GLN A 192 -8.31 -13.64 35.18
CA GLN A 192 -7.28 -12.82 35.83
C GLN A 192 -5.86 -13.11 35.34
N ILE A 193 -5.64 -14.25 34.68
CA ILE A 193 -4.32 -14.67 34.18
C ILE A 193 -3.89 -13.88 32.93
N ILE A 194 -4.84 -13.30 32.19
CA ILE A 194 -4.60 -12.60 30.92
C ILE A 194 -4.44 -11.09 31.16
N PRO A 195 -3.44 -10.43 30.54
CA PRO A 195 -3.32 -8.99 30.58
C PRO A 195 -4.63 -8.32 30.15
N VAL A 196 -5.05 -7.30 30.92
CA VAL A 196 -6.31 -6.58 30.66
C VAL A 196 -6.34 -5.96 29.26
N SER A 197 -5.18 -5.51 28.76
CA SER A 197 -5.01 -4.95 27.40
C SER A 197 -5.37 -5.93 26.30
N ASP A 198 -5.23 -7.24 26.53
CA ASP A 198 -5.34 -8.26 25.50
C ASP A 198 -6.73 -8.93 25.49
N LYS A 199 -7.49 -8.81 26.58
CA LYS A 199 -8.83 -9.41 26.71
C LYS A 199 -9.79 -9.02 25.59
N LYS A 200 -9.66 -7.80 25.06
CA LYS A 200 -10.51 -7.30 23.97
C LYS A 200 -10.36 -8.10 22.66
N TYR A 201 -9.26 -8.84 22.51
CA TYR A 201 -8.99 -9.62 21.29
C TYR A 201 -9.52 -11.06 21.34
N PHE A 202 -10.00 -11.53 22.53
CA PHE A 202 -10.30 -12.95 22.74
C PHE A 202 -11.80 -13.25 22.83
N ASN A 203 -12.59 -12.49 22.04
CA ASN A 203 -14.05 -12.54 22.00
C ASN A 203 -14.61 -13.03 20.65
N SER A 204 -13.82 -13.66 19.80
CA SER A 204 -14.17 -14.10 18.44
C SER A 204 -14.34 -12.97 17.41
N ASP A 205 -14.02 -11.72 17.73
CA ASP A 205 -14.17 -10.60 16.80
C ASP A 205 -12.92 -10.33 15.97
N PHE A 206 -11.76 -10.79 16.43
CA PHE A 206 -10.45 -10.48 15.85
C PHE A 206 -9.74 -11.74 15.38
N THR A 207 -9.30 -11.77 14.12
CA THR A 207 -8.35 -12.77 13.62
C THR A 207 -6.92 -12.41 14.04
N LEU A 208 -5.96 -13.34 13.89
CA LEU A 208 -4.54 -13.03 14.14
C LEU A 208 -4.05 -11.89 13.25
N TRP A 209 -4.54 -11.77 12.01
CA TRP A 209 -4.28 -10.64 11.13
C TRP A 209 -4.80 -9.33 11.71
N ASP A 210 -6.02 -9.32 12.28
CA ASP A 210 -6.61 -8.11 12.85
C ASP A 210 -5.82 -7.66 14.07
N ILE A 211 -5.40 -8.60 14.93
CA ILE A 211 -4.58 -8.32 16.11
C ILE A 211 -3.20 -7.79 15.70
N ALA A 212 -2.59 -8.38 14.68
CA ALA A 212 -1.29 -7.94 14.15
C ALA A 212 -1.33 -6.47 13.72
N LEU A 213 -2.38 -6.07 13.01
CA LEU A 213 -2.59 -4.67 12.63
C LEU A 213 -2.79 -3.76 13.84
N GLU A 214 -3.64 -4.16 14.81
CA GLU A 214 -3.94 -3.36 16.02
C GLU A 214 -2.71 -3.13 16.90
N GLN A 215 -1.83 -4.14 16.98
CA GLN A 215 -0.62 -4.08 17.80
C GLN A 215 0.62 -3.59 17.03
N GLU A 216 0.49 -3.28 15.75
CA GLU A 216 1.60 -2.90 14.86
C GLU A 216 2.75 -3.93 14.87
N LYS A 217 2.38 -5.24 14.94
CA LYS A 217 3.30 -6.38 14.96
C LYS A 217 3.12 -7.24 13.71
N SER A 218 4.10 -8.07 13.42
CA SER A 218 3.93 -9.11 12.40
C SER A 218 2.96 -10.19 12.90
N VAL A 219 2.24 -10.81 11.97
CA VAL A 219 1.30 -11.90 12.32
C VAL A 219 2.03 -13.11 12.92
N VAL A 220 3.31 -13.31 12.60
CA VAL A 220 4.15 -14.35 13.19
C VAL A 220 4.41 -14.06 14.66
N GLU A 221 4.75 -12.81 15.01
CA GLU A 221 4.97 -12.41 16.41
C GLU A 221 3.71 -12.56 17.24
N VAL A 222 2.55 -12.17 16.69
CA VAL A 222 1.25 -12.34 17.37
C VAL A 222 0.96 -13.82 17.62
N ALA A 223 1.14 -14.67 16.62
CA ALA A 223 0.91 -16.11 16.79
C ALA A 223 1.85 -16.71 17.84
N LEU A 224 3.15 -16.43 17.76
CA LEU A 224 4.14 -16.90 18.75
C LEU A 224 3.85 -16.42 20.18
N TYR A 225 3.30 -15.24 20.32
CA TYR A 225 2.86 -14.72 21.62
C TYR A 225 1.65 -15.48 22.17
N LEU A 226 0.72 -15.93 21.31
CA LEU A 226 -0.51 -16.59 21.72
C LEU A 226 -0.37 -18.12 21.89
N ILE A 227 0.54 -18.79 21.18
CA ILE A 227 0.74 -20.24 21.23
C ILE A 227 0.90 -20.78 22.66
N PRO A 228 1.72 -20.19 23.57
CA PRO A 228 1.84 -20.70 24.95
C PRO A 228 0.52 -20.68 25.73
N TRP A 229 -0.44 -19.84 25.36
CA TRP A 229 -1.77 -19.78 25.96
C TRP A 229 -2.70 -20.86 25.36
N VAL A 230 -2.51 -21.13 24.06
CA VAL A 230 -3.22 -22.23 23.37
C VAL A 230 -2.77 -23.59 23.92
N ASP A 231 -1.46 -23.80 24.06
CA ASP A 231 -0.88 -25.04 24.59
C ASP A 231 -1.31 -25.30 26.03
N LYS A 232 -1.55 -24.27 26.81
CA LYS A 232 -2.09 -24.39 28.19
C LYS A 232 -3.62 -24.56 28.23
N GLY A 233 -4.29 -24.58 27.07
CA GLY A 233 -5.75 -24.68 27.00
C GLY A 233 -6.50 -23.43 27.50
N ILE A 234 -5.82 -22.28 27.62
CA ILE A 234 -6.40 -20.99 28.03
C ILE A 234 -7.11 -20.34 26.87
N LEU A 235 -6.52 -20.44 25.67
CA LEU A 235 -7.07 -19.96 24.43
C LEU A 235 -7.33 -21.12 23.46
N GLU A 236 -8.33 -20.96 22.62
CA GLU A 236 -8.58 -21.81 21.47
C GLU A 236 -8.58 -20.96 20.21
N LEU A 237 -7.96 -21.44 19.12
CA LEU A 237 -7.99 -20.77 17.83
C LEU A 237 -9.15 -21.30 16.99
N GLN A 238 -10.16 -20.49 16.78
CA GLN A 238 -11.41 -20.86 16.11
C GLN A 238 -11.57 -20.19 14.74
N LYS A 239 -12.25 -20.89 13.82
CA LYS A 239 -12.73 -20.28 12.57
C LYS A 239 -13.90 -19.36 12.88
N ILE A 240 -13.84 -18.14 12.38
CA ILE A 240 -14.93 -17.18 12.48
C ILE A 240 -15.43 -16.80 11.09
N PRO A 241 -16.68 -16.34 10.93
CA PRO A 241 -17.17 -15.83 9.67
C PRO A 241 -16.48 -14.51 9.28
N ASP A 242 -16.53 -14.18 7.97
CA ASP A 242 -16.14 -12.85 7.53
C ASP A 242 -17.11 -11.79 8.05
N LEU A 243 -16.69 -10.53 7.99
CA LEU A 243 -17.56 -9.41 8.31
C LEU A 243 -18.66 -9.26 7.25
N PRO A 244 -19.87 -8.82 7.64
CA PRO A 244 -20.90 -8.51 6.67
C PRO A 244 -20.49 -7.29 5.82
N LEU A 245 -20.86 -7.32 4.54
CA LEU A 245 -20.71 -6.15 3.68
C LEU A 245 -21.66 -5.05 4.12
N PRO A 246 -21.21 -3.83 4.41
CA PRO A 246 -22.08 -2.70 4.71
C PRO A 246 -22.80 -2.25 3.43
N THR A 247 -24.04 -2.71 3.23
CA THR A 247 -24.84 -2.43 2.03
C THR A 247 -25.85 -1.31 2.29
N ILE A 248 -26.03 -0.42 1.28
CA ILE A 248 -27.10 0.58 1.26
C ILE A 248 -28.11 0.19 0.18
N LYS A 249 -29.40 0.19 0.54
CA LYS A 249 -30.45 0.15 -0.47
C LYS A 249 -30.56 1.54 -1.11
N LYS A 250 -30.49 1.63 -2.42
CA LYS A 250 -30.75 2.87 -3.15
C LYS A 250 -32.21 3.27 -2.86
N ILE A 251 -32.42 4.30 -2.06
CA ILE A 251 -33.72 4.93 -1.93
C ILE A 251 -33.93 5.61 -3.28
N VAL A 252 -34.81 5.04 -4.12
CA VAL A 252 -35.27 5.71 -5.32
C VAL A 252 -36.02 6.94 -4.83
N ALA A 253 -35.37 8.09 -4.88
CA ALA A 253 -36.01 9.36 -4.59
C ALA A 253 -37.17 9.53 -5.59
N ALA A 254 -38.38 9.53 -5.07
CA ALA A 254 -39.55 9.90 -5.84
C ALA A 254 -39.29 11.26 -6.49
N THR A 255 -39.45 11.32 -7.79
CA THR A 255 -39.29 12.53 -8.63
C THR A 255 -40.06 13.69 -7.99
N PRO A 256 -39.41 14.82 -7.65
CA PRO A 256 -40.17 16.00 -7.23
C PRO A 256 -40.94 16.55 -8.44
N PRO A 257 -42.17 17.07 -8.22
CA PRO A 257 -42.94 17.64 -9.30
C PRO A 257 -42.24 18.87 -9.87
N SER A 258 -42.27 18.95 -11.20
CA SER A 258 -41.78 20.05 -12.02
C SER A 258 -42.35 21.38 -11.51
N LEU A 259 -41.49 22.26 -11.05
CA LEU A 259 -41.80 23.69 -10.87
C LEU A 259 -41.20 24.47 -12.04
N GLU A 260 -42.11 25.18 -12.66
CA GLU A 260 -41.95 26.03 -13.84
C GLU A 260 -40.88 27.11 -13.66
N ASN A 261 -40.25 27.41 -14.78
CA ASN A 261 -39.40 28.56 -15.05
C ASN A 261 -40.01 29.87 -14.57
N LYS A 262 -39.30 30.60 -13.73
CA LYS A 262 -39.33 32.08 -13.75
C LYS A 262 -37.91 32.62 -13.83
N SER A 263 -37.61 33.13 -14.99
CA SER A 263 -36.52 34.05 -15.33
C SER A 263 -36.49 35.25 -14.36
N ILE A 264 -35.34 35.47 -13.74
CA ILE A 264 -34.96 36.81 -13.25
C ILE A 264 -33.56 37.14 -13.77
N THR A 265 -33.56 38.14 -14.59
CA THR A 265 -32.47 38.85 -15.24
C THR A 265 -31.70 39.70 -14.25
N SER A 266 -30.35 39.70 -14.46
CA SER A 266 -29.43 40.84 -14.25
C SER A 266 -29.53 41.74 -13.02
N VAL A 267 -28.42 41.80 -12.22
CA VAL A 267 -27.80 43.07 -11.78
C VAL A 267 -26.31 42.82 -11.45
N GLN A 268 -25.42 43.34 -12.32
CA GLN A 268 -24.20 44.13 -12.16
C GLN A 268 -23.20 43.72 -11.05
N LYS A 269 -21.96 43.31 -11.43
CA LYS A 269 -20.81 44.15 -11.87
C LYS A 269 -20.65 45.46 -11.08
N SER A 270 -19.77 45.44 -10.06
CA SER A 270 -18.85 46.55 -9.74
C SER A 270 -18.35 46.39 -8.30
N ALA A 271 -17.16 45.90 -8.07
CA ALA A 271 -16.25 46.18 -6.95
C ALA A 271 -15.03 45.26 -6.99
N GLN A 272 -14.22 45.42 -8.02
CA GLN A 272 -12.87 44.85 -8.06
C GLN A 272 -12.00 45.74 -8.94
N GLU A 273 -11.64 46.88 -8.43
CA GLU A 273 -10.55 47.71 -8.96
C GLU A 273 -10.29 48.84 -7.98
N SER A 274 -9.59 48.56 -6.87
CA SER A 274 -8.84 49.59 -6.12
C SER A 274 -8.22 49.02 -4.84
N ALA A 275 -7.36 48.00 -4.99
CA ALA A 275 -6.42 47.58 -3.92
C ALA A 275 -5.19 46.86 -4.50
N GLN A 276 -4.70 47.32 -5.64
CA GLN A 276 -3.45 46.84 -6.22
C GLN A 276 -2.62 48.02 -6.75
N LYS A 277 -2.24 48.93 -5.88
CA LYS A 277 -1.19 49.89 -6.22
C LYS A 277 -0.72 50.65 -4.98
N SER A 278 -0.08 49.96 -4.05
CA SER A 278 0.83 50.58 -3.06
C SER A 278 1.40 49.56 -2.10
N ILE A 279 2.09 48.54 -2.59
CA ILE A 279 3.15 47.79 -1.85
C ILE A 279 4.07 47.19 -2.93
N GLN A 280 4.68 48.00 -3.71
CA GLN A 280 5.66 47.56 -4.70
C GLN A 280 6.86 48.52 -4.72
N GLU A 281 7.40 48.82 -3.55
CA GLU A 281 8.70 49.52 -3.43
C GLU A 281 9.13 49.47 -1.98
N SER A 282 9.77 48.37 -1.59
CA SER A 282 10.79 48.26 -0.55
C SER A 282 10.80 46.83 0.03
N ILE A 283 11.42 45.91 -0.65
CA ILE A 283 12.21 44.79 -0.09
C ILE A 283 13.03 44.23 -1.27
N ASP A 284 13.99 45.00 -1.71
CA ASP A 284 15.15 44.47 -2.43
C ASP A 284 16.26 44.29 -1.40
N LYS A 285 16.19 43.15 -0.68
CA LYS A 285 17.32 42.55 0.02
C LYS A 285 17.15 41.04 -0.01
N SER A 286 17.86 40.42 -0.96
CA SER A 286 18.29 39.00 -1.01
C SER A 286 17.99 38.17 0.23
N THR A 287 16.82 37.59 0.31
CA THR A 287 16.59 36.33 1.01
C THR A 287 16.76 35.22 -0.02
N GLN A 288 17.99 34.78 -0.23
CA GLN A 288 18.22 33.49 -0.93
C GLN A 288 17.41 32.42 -0.15
N LYS A 289 16.33 31.99 -0.76
CA LYS A 289 15.50 30.91 -0.21
C LYS A 289 16.38 29.67 -0.10
N GLN A 290 16.69 29.24 1.12
CA GLN A 290 17.47 28.03 1.37
C GLN A 290 16.75 26.85 0.72
N PRO A 291 17.44 26.05 -0.14
CA PRO A 291 16.81 24.90 -0.78
C PRO A 291 16.35 23.87 0.26
N LEU A 292 15.16 23.31 0.03
CA LEU A 292 14.55 22.31 0.91
C LEU A 292 14.85 20.91 0.39
N ILE A 293 15.48 20.09 1.20
CA ILE A 293 15.79 18.69 0.92
C ILE A 293 14.86 17.79 1.73
N ALA A 294 14.08 16.96 1.05
CA ALA A 294 13.30 15.92 1.72
C ALA A 294 14.14 14.65 1.87
N CYS A 295 14.15 14.07 3.07
CA CYS A 295 14.74 12.76 3.34
C CYS A 295 13.63 11.77 3.67
N ILE A 296 13.44 10.78 2.83
CA ILE A 296 12.49 9.68 2.98
C ILE A 296 13.26 8.46 3.44
N ASP A 297 13.29 8.23 4.75
CA ASP A 297 14.07 7.19 5.41
C ASP A 297 13.54 6.94 6.81
N ASP A 298 13.38 5.68 7.22
CA ASP A 298 12.84 5.30 8.53
C ASP A 298 13.88 5.30 9.66
N SER A 299 15.16 5.51 9.33
CA SER A 299 16.24 5.57 10.32
C SER A 299 16.35 6.95 10.99
N PRO A 300 16.03 7.08 12.27
CA PRO A 300 16.22 8.34 12.99
C PRO A 300 17.69 8.72 13.14
N VAL A 301 18.57 7.72 13.10
CA VAL A 301 20.02 7.92 13.16
C VAL A 301 20.54 8.58 11.88
N LEU A 302 20.08 8.08 10.72
CA LEU A 302 20.44 8.68 9.43
C LEU A 302 19.85 10.09 9.29
N ALA A 303 18.59 10.28 9.67
CA ALA A 303 17.95 11.60 9.65
C ALA A 303 18.72 12.62 10.51
N TYR A 304 19.19 12.20 11.68
CA TYR A 304 20.03 13.05 12.54
C TYR A 304 21.39 13.36 11.90
N ALA A 305 22.07 12.36 11.31
CA ALA A 305 23.34 12.55 10.65
C ALA A 305 23.22 13.51 9.44
N LEU A 306 22.21 13.31 8.59
CA LEU A 306 21.94 14.19 7.46
C LEU A 306 21.65 15.61 7.90
N ARG A 307 20.88 15.80 8.97
CA ARG A 307 20.59 17.13 9.52
C ARG A 307 21.86 17.87 9.94
N LYS A 308 22.84 17.15 10.54
CA LYS A 308 24.13 17.71 10.91
C LYS A 308 25.00 18.11 9.70
N ILE A 309 24.80 17.52 8.55
CA ILE A 309 25.52 17.86 7.31
C ILE A 309 24.79 19.00 6.59
N LEU A 310 23.46 18.88 6.43
CA LEU A 310 22.68 19.77 5.56
C LEU A 310 22.45 21.15 6.14
N ILE A 311 22.09 21.24 7.44
CA ILE A 311 21.76 22.54 8.05
C ILE A 311 22.96 23.50 8.07
N PRO A 312 24.18 23.08 8.51
CA PRO A 312 25.35 23.97 8.46
C PRO A 312 25.77 24.35 7.04
N ALA A 313 25.43 23.51 6.04
CA ALA A 313 25.69 23.79 4.62
C ALA A 313 24.65 24.71 3.96
N GLY A 314 23.66 25.24 4.73
CA GLY A 314 22.68 26.21 4.25
C GLY A 314 21.43 25.61 3.63
N TYR A 315 21.16 24.32 3.84
CA TYR A 315 19.95 23.63 3.36
C TYR A 315 18.90 23.50 4.46
N GLN A 316 17.63 23.51 4.09
CA GLN A 316 16.54 23.07 4.95
C GLN A 316 16.32 21.57 4.76
N MET A 317 15.87 20.88 5.80
CA MET A 317 15.61 19.43 5.76
C MET A 317 14.21 19.09 6.26
N LEU A 318 13.44 18.40 5.42
CA LEU A 318 12.18 17.74 5.74
C LEU A 318 12.44 16.25 5.93
N SER A 319 12.25 15.73 7.14
CA SER A 319 12.40 14.30 7.42
C SER A 319 11.06 13.59 7.34
N ILE A 320 11.01 12.51 6.58
CA ILE A 320 9.82 11.70 6.33
C ILE A 320 10.15 10.24 6.69
N PRO A 321 9.97 9.83 7.95
CA PRO A 321 10.26 8.46 8.39
C PRO A 321 9.25 7.44 7.86
N GLU A 322 8.02 7.88 7.57
CA GLU A 322 6.97 7.06 6.99
C GLU A 322 6.53 7.66 5.65
N PRO A 323 7.02 7.13 4.51
CA PRO A 323 6.72 7.67 3.18
C PRO A 323 5.23 7.88 2.95
N MET A 324 4.44 6.97 3.48
CA MET A 324 3.01 6.90 3.25
C MET A 324 2.22 8.00 3.94
N ARG A 325 2.68 8.42 5.12
CA ARG A 325 2.10 9.57 5.86
C ARG A 325 2.72 10.90 5.44
N GLY A 326 3.97 10.86 4.97
CA GLY A 326 4.72 12.05 4.59
C GLY A 326 4.45 12.60 3.20
N PHE A 327 3.65 11.91 2.37
CA PHE A 327 3.40 12.35 0.99
C PHE A 327 2.64 13.67 0.90
N SER A 328 1.71 13.92 1.82
CA SER A 328 1.03 15.23 1.92
C SER A 328 2.02 16.35 2.21
N GLN A 329 3.01 16.09 3.06
CA GLN A 329 4.08 17.04 3.38
C GLN A 329 4.97 17.32 2.16
N LEU A 330 5.29 16.30 1.33
CA LEU A 330 6.02 16.51 0.08
C LEU A 330 5.26 17.43 -0.89
N ILE A 331 3.96 17.21 -1.05
CA ILE A 331 3.11 18.03 -1.94
C ILE A 331 3.00 19.48 -1.42
N GLU A 332 2.87 19.65 -0.12
CA GLU A 332 2.73 20.94 0.54
C GLU A 332 4.02 21.73 0.47
N HIS A 333 5.16 21.13 0.83
CA HIS A 333 6.44 21.81 0.95
C HIS A 333 7.23 21.87 -0.35
N LYS A 334 6.94 21.01 -1.33
CA LYS A 334 7.57 20.95 -2.67
C LYS A 334 9.10 21.03 -2.58
N PRO A 335 9.77 20.00 -2.05
CA PRO A 335 11.22 19.99 -1.87
C PRO A 335 11.94 20.16 -3.20
N ASP A 336 13.10 20.83 -3.15
CA ASP A 336 13.95 21.07 -4.30
C ASP A 336 14.76 19.83 -4.69
N LEU A 337 14.97 18.88 -3.73
CA LEU A 337 15.63 17.62 -3.94
C LEU A 337 15.09 16.57 -2.93
N ILE A 338 15.07 15.30 -3.34
CA ILE A 338 14.61 14.19 -2.51
C ILE A 338 15.75 13.17 -2.35
N LEU A 339 16.09 12.88 -1.09
CA LEU A 339 16.90 11.74 -0.69
C LEU A 339 15.94 10.59 -0.33
N LEU A 340 16.09 9.44 -0.94
CA LEU A 340 15.14 8.33 -0.82
C LEU A 340 15.86 7.04 -0.47
N ASP A 341 15.47 6.42 0.64
CA ASP A 341 15.94 5.06 0.95
C ASP A 341 15.36 4.03 -0.02
N LEU A 342 16.19 3.08 -0.37
CA LEU A 342 15.81 1.94 -1.19
C LEU A 342 14.99 0.92 -0.40
N LEU A 343 15.35 0.69 0.88
CA LEU A 343 14.78 -0.36 1.73
C LEU A 343 14.00 0.25 2.89
N LEU A 344 12.73 0.53 2.66
CA LEU A 344 11.81 1.00 3.70
C LEU A 344 10.96 -0.16 4.24
N PRO A 345 10.63 -0.20 5.53
CA PRO A 345 9.93 -1.36 6.13
C PRO A 345 8.55 -1.64 5.53
N ASN A 346 7.86 -0.61 5.06
CA ASN A 346 6.49 -0.71 4.53
C ASN A 346 6.36 -0.25 3.07
N ALA A 347 7.47 0.08 2.40
CA ALA A 347 7.46 0.56 1.04
C ALA A 347 8.78 0.19 0.32
N ASP A 348 8.70 0.06 -0.98
CA ASP A 348 9.85 -0.14 -1.83
C ASP A 348 10.25 1.21 -2.44
N GLY A 349 11.50 1.61 -2.24
CA GLY A 349 12.02 2.89 -2.73
C GLY A 349 11.89 3.06 -4.23
N TYR A 350 12.03 2.00 -5.02
CA TYR A 350 11.83 2.05 -6.48
C TYR A 350 10.40 2.43 -6.85
N SER A 351 9.42 1.86 -6.16
CA SER A 351 8.01 2.18 -6.33
C SER A 351 7.70 3.63 -5.97
N ILE A 352 8.31 4.13 -4.89
CA ILE A 352 8.17 5.53 -4.47
C ILE A 352 8.80 6.46 -5.51
N CYS A 353 10.01 6.15 -5.99
CA CYS A 353 10.68 6.94 -7.03
C CYS A 353 9.82 7.04 -8.29
N LYS A 354 9.36 5.90 -8.80
CA LYS A 354 8.49 5.88 -9.97
C LYS A 354 7.21 6.68 -9.76
N PHE A 355 6.59 6.52 -8.59
CA PHE A 355 5.40 7.30 -8.24
C PHE A 355 5.68 8.82 -8.23
N LEU A 356 6.80 9.25 -7.64
CA LEU A 356 7.22 10.66 -7.67
C LEU A 356 7.40 11.15 -9.09
N ARG A 357 8.00 10.37 -9.98
CA ARG A 357 8.16 10.71 -11.40
C ARG A 357 6.84 10.83 -12.16
N ASP A 358 5.87 9.98 -11.82
CA ASP A 358 4.53 10.01 -12.42
C ASP A 358 3.67 11.17 -11.86
N THR A 359 4.09 11.77 -10.73
CA THR A 359 3.44 12.94 -10.13
C THR A 359 3.95 14.23 -10.79
N PRO A 360 3.11 15.07 -11.40
CA PRO A 360 3.54 16.26 -12.14
C PRO A 360 4.44 17.20 -11.34
N THR A 361 4.18 17.37 -10.04
CA THR A 361 4.96 18.24 -9.14
C THR A 361 6.41 17.81 -8.99
N PHE A 362 6.68 16.48 -9.03
CA PHE A 362 8.01 15.92 -8.76
C PHE A 362 8.68 15.33 -9.99
N ARG A 363 8.07 15.47 -11.16
CA ARG A 363 8.60 14.88 -12.40
C ARG A 363 10.05 15.24 -12.66
N ASN A 364 10.44 16.49 -12.38
CA ASN A 364 11.77 17.02 -12.61
C ASN A 364 12.59 17.22 -11.32
N THR A 365 12.01 16.97 -10.14
CA THR A 365 12.75 17.10 -8.86
C THR A 365 13.87 16.06 -8.80
N PRO A 366 15.11 16.42 -8.52
CA PRO A 366 16.19 15.44 -8.36
C PRO A 366 15.85 14.43 -7.25
N ILE A 367 16.00 13.13 -7.55
CA ILE A 367 15.82 12.04 -6.58
C ILE A 367 17.12 11.25 -6.51
N ILE A 368 17.75 11.25 -5.33
CA ILE A 368 18.97 10.52 -5.04
C ILE A 368 18.64 9.36 -4.11
N PHE A 369 18.91 8.14 -4.54
CA PHE A 369 18.77 6.99 -3.66
C PHE A 369 19.89 6.94 -2.62
N LEU A 370 19.51 6.70 -1.35
CA LEU A 370 20.42 6.36 -0.27
C LEU A 370 20.25 4.86 0.05
N THR A 371 21.30 4.06 0.00
CA THR A 371 21.18 2.62 0.24
C THR A 371 22.47 1.98 0.72
N GLU A 372 22.34 0.93 1.55
CA GLU A 372 23.45 0.06 1.93
C GLU A 372 23.87 -0.88 0.79
N ARG A 373 22.99 -1.12 -0.19
CA ARG A 373 23.24 -1.97 -1.35
C ARG A 373 23.78 -1.15 -2.51
N ASN A 374 25.07 -1.16 -2.69
CA ASN A 374 25.76 -0.45 -3.78
C ASN A 374 26.25 -1.42 -4.86
N ASN A 375 25.35 -2.23 -5.43
CA ASN A 375 25.70 -3.10 -6.54
C ASN A 375 25.23 -2.53 -7.90
N PRO A 376 25.86 -2.94 -9.01
CA PRO A 376 25.54 -2.42 -10.35
C PRO A 376 24.08 -2.68 -10.78
N ILE A 377 23.46 -3.76 -10.30
CA ILE A 377 22.08 -4.14 -10.65
C ILE A 377 21.11 -3.16 -9.99
N ASP A 378 21.30 -2.85 -8.72
CA ASP A 378 20.43 -1.89 -7.99
C ASP A 378 20.57 -0.48 -8.59
N ARG A 379 21.78 -0.08 -9.00
CA ARG A 379 22.01 1.18 -9.73
C ARG A 379 21.27 1.24 -11.06
N ALA A 380 21.42 0.22 -11.90
CA ALA A 380 20.74 0.15 -13.18
C ALA A 380 19.20 0.22 -13.00
N HIS A 381 18.70 -0.46 -11.99
CA HIS A 381 17.29 -0.46 -11.67
C HIS A 381 16.78 0.90 -11.18
N ALA A 382 17.54 1.57 -10.30
CA ALA A 382 17.23 2.93 -9.85
C ALA A 382 17.09 3.90 -11.03
N MET A 383 18.01 3.83 -11.99
CA MET A 383 17.96 4.67 -13.19
C MET A 383 16.72 4.36 -14.06
N LEU A 384 16.34 3.09 -14.20
CA LEU A 384 15.15 2.69 -14.97
C LEU A 384 13.85 3.23 -14.37
N VAL A 385 13.76 3.40 -13.04
CA VAL A 385 12.58 3.99 -12.38
C VAL A 385 12.64 5.51 -12.31
N GLY A 386 13.69 6.14 -12.87
CA GLY A 386 13.82 7.57 -12.98
C GLY A 386 14.58 8.25 -11.83
N ALA A 387 15.42 7.52 -11.11
CA ALA A 387 16.36 8.12 -10.17
C ALA A 387 17.32 9.08 -10.89
N THR A 388 17.74 10.12 -10.20
CA THR A 388 18.76 11.06 -10.71
C THR A 388 20.16 10.58 -10.39
N GLU A 389 20.35 10.06 -9.18
CA GLU A 389 21.65 9.56 -8.69
C GLU A 389 21.47 8.50 -7.61
N PHE A 390 22.59 7.95 -7.16
CA PHE A 390 22.66 6.87 -6.21
C PHE A 390 23.84 7.06 -5.27
N LEU A 391 23.60 7.01 -3.95
CA LEU A 391 24.61 7.28 -2.93
C LEU A 391 24.61 6.18 -1.86
N GLY A 392 25.75 5.71 -1.42
CA GLY A 392 25.90 4.70 -0.38
C GLY A 392 25.53 5.22 1.02
N LYS A 393 24.99 4.35 1.88
CA LYS A 393 24.81 4.62 3.31
C LYS A 393 25.98 4.06 4.12
N PRO A 394 26.52 4.78 5.10
CA PRO A 394 26.26 6.20 5.41
C PRO A 394 26.89 7.11 4.35
N PRO A 395 26.21 8.18 3.90
CA PRO A 395 26.77 9.09 2.92
C PRO A 395 27.97 9.87 3.49
N GLN A 396 29.03 9.96 2.70
CA GLN A 396 30.15 10.82 3.05
C GLN A 396 29.72 12.28 2.87
N PRO A 397 30.00 13.19 3.85
CA PRO A 397 29.56 14.57 3.80
C PRO A 397 29.97 15.29 2.51
N GLU A 398 31.20 15.09 2.07
CA GLU A 398 31.76 15.75 0.87
C GLU A 398 31.04 15.28 -0.40
N GLU A 399 30.78 13.97 -0.52
CA GLU A 399 30.11 13.38 -1.68
C GLU A 399 28.65 13.83 -1.76
N LEU A 400 27.95 13.84 -0.63
CA LEU A 400 26.57 14.33 -0.54
C LEU A 400 26.51 15.81 -0.95
N LEU A 401 27.36 16.67 -0.38
CA LEU A 401 27.35 18.09 -0.67
C LEU A 401 27.71 18.37 -2.14
N GLN A 402 28.65 17.66 -2.73
CA GLN A 402 28.98 17.78 -4.16
C GLN A 402 27.77 17.42 -5.04
N MET A 403 27.02 16.37 -4.70
CA MET A 403 25.79 16.02 -5.42
C MET A 403 24.73 17.11 -5.30
N LEU A 404 24.54 17.66 -4.10
CA LEU A 404 23.58 18.74 -3.88
C LEU A 404 23.94 19.99 -4.68
N HIS A 405 25.21 20.40 -4.67
CA HIS A 405 25.70 21.52 -5.49
C HIS A 405 25.46 21.28 -7.00
N LYS A 406 25.71 20.06 -7.48
CA LYS A 406 25.50 19.66 -8.88
C LYS A 406 24.06 19.84 -9.33
N TYR A 407 23.09 19.49 -8.48
CA TYR A 407 21.68 19.48 -8.87
C TYR A 407 20.88 20.71 -8.42
N LEU A 408 21.34 21.46 -7.42
CA LEU A 408 20.68 22.66 -6.91
C LEU A 408 21.34 23.97 -7.35
N GLY A 409 22.50 23.89 -8.02
CA GLY A 409 23.14 25.03 -8.68
C GLY A 409 23.72 26.07 -7.71
N GLN A 410 24.19 25.66 -6.54
CA GLN A 410 24.87 26.52 -5.57
C GLN A 410 26.38 26.35 -5.64
#